data_a898a1b23321b8b459083ef5851cd1fc
#
_entry.id   a898a1b23321b8b459083ef5851cd1fc
#
_cell.length_a   1.000
_cell.length_b   1.000
_cell.length_c   1.000
_cell.angle_alpha   90.00
_cell.angle_beta   90.00
_cell.angle_gamma   90.00
#
_symmetry.space_group_name_H-M   'P 1'
#
loop_
_entity.id
_entity.type
_entity.pdbx_description
1 polymer ?
#
loop_
_entity_poly.entity_id
_entity_poly.type
_entity_poly.pdbx_seq_one_letter_code
_entity_poly.pdbx_strand_id
1 'polypeptide(L)'
;MKKLRKIIRICLIFIILIPVASFAHFIIFPQETRSILIDYSNFKKEGRIYYKVSNPHSKIDSLKSLINQASIRINNFWGQKTSNPKFIYCDNEDDFKKYCVNPSAPAVTYLKMGAVIVLRADEMNLDIIAHELSHAEFYERIGFYKFNYKIPSWFKHGLAMQNDYRDYYSDNNLKAKSDNFKNLPDIKSIKSDRQFYAGSFEQMILNYMTAKHEIKNWYTKEKLNKFLTDINSGKTFDEAFEQ
;
A
#
# COMPACT_ATOMS: atom_id res chain seq x y z
N MET A 1 -46.81 -3.16 -14.40
CA MET A 1 -46.33 -1.97 -15.11
C MET A 1 -45.61 -0.94 -14.23
N LYS A 2 -46.16 -0.48 -13.08
CA LYS A 2 -45.51 0.53 -12.19
C LYS A 2 -44.12 0.09 -11.65
N LYS A 3 -44.00 -1.19 -11.21
CA LYS A 3 -42.72 -1.76 -10.67
C LYS A 3 -41.65 -1.82 -11.73
N LEU A 4 -41.96 -2.21 -12.97
CA LEU A 4 -41.04 -2.25 -14.09
C LEU A 4 -40.52 -0.85 -14.47
N ARG A 5 -41.39 0.15 -14.53
CA ARG A 5 -40.99 1.57 -14.78
C ARG A 5 -40.06 2.09 -13.71
N LYS A 6 -40.25 1.72 -12.43
CA LYS A 6 -39.35 2.09 -11.32
C LYS A 6 -37.97 1.47 -11.50
N ILE A 7 -37.90 0.18 -11.84
CA ILE A 7 -36.63 -0.52 -12.11
C ILE A 7 -35.89 0.13 -13.27
N ILE A 8 -36.57 0.38 -14.40
CA ILE A 8 -35.97 1.03 -15.57
C ILE A 8 -35.41 2.42 -15.21
N ARG A 9 -36.13 3.24 -14.44
CA ARG A 9 -35.62 4.54 -13.99
C ARG A 9 -34.36 4.40 -13.11
N ILE A 10 -34.34 3.44 -12.20
CA ILE A 10 -33.16 3.18 -11.36
C ILE A 10 -31.97 2.76 -12.23
N CYS A 11 -32.16 1.83 -13.16
CA CYS A 11 -31.10 1.42 -14.10
C CYS A 11 -30.58 2.59 -14.93
N LEU A 12 -31.46 3.47 -15.45
CA LEU A 12 -31.05 4.65 -16.21
C LEU A 12 -30.24 5.63 -15.36
N ILE A 13 -30.60 5.81 -14.09
CA ILE A 13 -29.83 6.66 -13.16
C ILE A 13 -28.41 6.09 -13.00
N PHE A 14 -28.25 4.77 -12.79
CA PHE A 14 -26.93 4.15 -12.67
C PHE A 14 -26.12 4.21 -13.95
N ILE A 15 -26.75 4.05 -15.13
CA ILE A 15 -26.11 4.20 -16.45
C ILE A 15 -25.50 5.59 -16.63
N ILE A 16 -26.08 6.63 -16.05
CA ILE A 16 -25.55 8.00 -16.12
C ILE A 16 -24.55 8.27 -14.99
N LEU A 17 -24.87 7.88 -13.76
CA LEU A 17 -24.04 8.20 -12.59
C LEU A 17 -22.69 7.48 -12.60
N ILE A 18 -22.62 6.23 -13.07
CA ILE A 18 -21.35 5.47 -13.09
C ILE A 18 -20.32 6.14 -14.02
N PRO A 19 -20.62 6.47 -15.29
CA PRO A 19 -19.68 7.20 -16.15
C PRO A 19 -19.27 8.57 -15.60
N VAL A 20 -20.21 9.32 -15.03
CA VAL A 20 -19.93 10.63 -14.42
C VAL A 20 -18.99 10.49 -13.22
N ALA A 21 -19.26 9.54 -12.32
CA ALA A 21 -18.39 9.26 -11.18
C ALA A 21 -17.01 8.76 -11.61
N SER A 22 -16.94 7.90 -12.65
CA SER A 22 -15.68 7.40 -13.20
C SER A 22 -14.86 8.52 -13.84
N PHE A 23 -15.51 9.42 -14.57
CA PHE A 23 -14.86 10.59 -15.16
C PHE A 23 -14.38 11.58 -14.09
N ALA A 24 -15.19 11.86 -13.07
CA ALA A 24 -14.79 12.68 -11.93
C ALA A 24 -13.58 12.06 -11.21
N HIS A 25 -13.59 10.75 -10.97
CA HIS A 25 -12.44 10.04 -10.37
C HIS A 25 -11.19 10.16 -11.25
N PHE A 26 -11.32 10.07 -12.57
CA PHE A 26 -10.19 10.25 -13.48
C PHE A 26 -9.60 11.65 -13.43
N ILE A 27 -10.42 12.68 -13.26
CA ILE A 27 -9.94 14.07 -13.14
C ILE A 27 -9.27 14.31 -11.78
N ILE A 28 -9.85 13.81 -10.70
CA ILE A 28 -9.37 14.09 -9.34
C ILE A 28 -8.16 13.19 -8.98
N PHE A 29 -8.15 11.93 -9.45
CA PHE A 29 -7.13 10.92 -9.16
C PHE A 29 -6.58 10.28 -10.44
N PRO A 30 -5.96 11.04 -11.33
CA PRO A 30 -5.59 10.55 -12.66
C PRO A 30 -4.55 9.43 -12.62
N GLN A 31 -3.57 9.48 -11.71
CA GLN A 31 -2.54 8.46 -11.57
C GLN A 31 -3.12 7.13 -11.08
N GLU A 32 -3.97 7.19 -10.05
CA GLU A 32 -4.62 6.00 -9.52
C GLU A 32 -5.57 5.37 -10.55
N THR A 33 -6.36 6.19 -11.25
CA THR A 33 -7.27 5.68 -12.30
C THR A 33 -6.51 4.98 -13.41
N ARG A 34 -5.39 5.56 -13.88
CA ARG A 34 -4.54 4.93 -14.90
C ARG A 34 -3.95 3.62 -14.40
N SER A 35 -3.53 3.58 -13.13
CA SER A 35 -2.99 2.37 -12.52
C SER A 35 -4.03 1.25 -12.42
N ILE A 36 -5.26 1.57 -12.04
CA ILE A 36 -6.38 0.61 -12.02
C ILE A 36 -6.66 0.07 -13.43
N LEU A 37 -6.65 0.97 -14.43
CA LEU A 37 -6.92 0.67 -15.84
C LEU A 37 -5.70 0.23 -16.64
N ILE A 38 -4.63 -0.22 -16.00
CA ILE A 38 -3.37 -0.59 -16.67
C ILE A 38 -3.55 -1.67 -17.72
N ASP A 39 -4.53 -2.55 -17.59
CA ASP A 39 -4.85 -3.58 -18.59
C ASP A 39 -5.21 -2.99 -19.97
N TYR A 40 -5.65 -1.73 -20.03
CA TYR A 40 -6.03 -1.02 -21.27
C TYR A 40 -4.92 -0.07 -21.76
N SER A 41 -3.73 -0.15 -21.18
CA SER A 41 -2.59 0.66 -21.57
C SER A 41 -1.77 0.01 -22.68
N ASN A 42 -0.73 0.72 -23.16
CA ASN A 42 0.24 0.20 -24.11
C ASN A 42 1.41 -0.54 -23.42
N PHE A 43 1.26 -0.90 -22.14
CA PHE A 43 2.24 -1.73 -21.43
C PHE A 43 2.08 -3.20 -21.87
N LYS A 44 3.21 -3.88 -22.04
CA LYS A 44 3.23 -5.33 -22.18
C LYS A 44 2.89 -5.96 -20.83
N LYS A 45 2.10 -7.04 -20.88
CA LYS A 45 1.69 -7.79 -19.70
C LYS A 45 2.37 -9.16 -19.68
N GLU A 46 2.97 -9.49 -18.56
CA GLU A 46 3.49 -10.82 -18.29
C GLU A 46 3.05 -11.27 -16.89
N GLY A 47 2.07 -12.15 -16.83
CA GLY A 47 1.38 -12.48 -15.59
C GLY A 47 0.69 -11.26 -14.97
N ARG A 48 1.20 -10.80 -13.84
CA ARG A 48 0.71 -9.59 -13.12
C ARG A 48 1.65 -8.40 -13.27
N ILE A 49 2.69 -8.48 -14.09
CA ILE A 49 3.69 -7.43 -14.30
C ILE A 49 3.41 -6.72 -15.62
N TYR A 50 3.37 -5.39 -15.56
CA TYR A 50 3.15 -4.48 -16.68
C TYR A 50 4.40 -3.63 -16.88
N TYR A 51 4.94 -3.59 -18.11
CA TYR A 51 6.18 -2.88 -18.43
C TYR A 51 6.20 -2.46 -19.91
N LYS A 52 7.08 -1.53 -20.27
CA LYS A 52 7.28 -1.13 -21.68
C LYS A 52 8.01 -2.21 -22.47
N VAL A 53 7.65 -2.36 -23.73
CA VAL A 53 8.29 -3.33 -24.65
C VAL A 53 9.78 -3.07 -24.82
N SER A 54 10.21 -1.80 -24.67
CA SER A 54 11.61 -1.38 -24.74
C SER A 54 12.50 -1.90 -23.59
N ASN A 55 11.88 -2.42 -22.50
CA ASN A 55 12.65 -2.94 -21.38
C ASN A 55 13.36 -4.25 -21.73
N PRO A 56 14.67 -4.36 -21.40
CA PRO A 56 15.37 -5.63 -21.55
C PRO A 56 14.76 -6.73 -20.71
N HIS A 57 14.67 -7.94 -21.26
CA HIS A 57 14.16 -9.11 -20.55
C HIS A 57 14.87 -9.36 -19.21
N SER A 58 16.18 -9.13 -19.13
CA SER A 58 16.98 -9.28 -17.91
C SER A 58 16.49 -8.41 -16.74
N LYS A 59 16.00 -7.19 -17.03
CA LYS A 59 15.40 -6.33 -15.99
C LYS A 59 14.08 -6.90 -15.45
N ILE A 60 13.26 -7.46 -16.33
CA ILE A 60 12.00 -8.06 -15.94
C ILE A 60 12.21 -9.36 -15.16
N ASP A 61 13.20 -10.16 -15.53
CA ASP A 61 13.55 -11.37 -14.78
C ASP A 61 14.12 -11.02 -13.41
N SER A 62 14.93 -9.97 -13.29
CA SER A 62 15.38 -9.43 -12.00
C SER A 62 14.19 -8.97 -11.15
N LEU A 63 13.24 -8.26 -11.72
CA LEU A 63 12.02 -7.86 -11.01
C LEU A 63 11.20 -9.07 -10.52
N LYS A 64 11.01 -10.08 -11.34
CA LYS A 64 10.32 -11.33 -10.93
C LYS A 64 11.04 -12.02 -9.77
N SER A 65 12.37 -12.06 -9.82
CA SER A 65 13.18 -12.62 -8.73
C SER A 65 12.97 -11.85 -7.42
N LEU A 66 12.99 -10.51 -7.48
CA LEU A 66 12.74 -9.65 -6.30
C LEU A 66 11.32 -9.81 -5.76
N ILE A 67 10.30 -9.86 -6.63
CA ILE A 67 8.90 -10.10 -6.22
C ILE A 67 8.76 -11.47 -5.52
N ASN A 68 9.43 -12.50 -6.04
CA ASN A 68 9.41 -13.82 -5.43
C ASN A 68 10.07 -13.82 -4.04
N GLN A 69 11.26 -13.22 -3.91
CA GLN A 69 11.96 -13.08 -2.63
C GLN A 69 11.12 -12.24 -1.62
N ALA A 70 10.52 -11.14 -2.06
CA ALA A 70 9.61 -10.36 -1.24
C ALA A 70 8.39 -11.17 -0.81
N SER A 71 7.82 -11.99 -1.70
CA SER A 71 6.69 -12.87 -1.37
C SER A 71 7.05 -13.91 -0.30
N ILE A 72 8.27 -14.44 -0.31
CA ILE A 72 8.78 -15.33 0.76
C ILE A 72 8.83 -14.56 2.09
N ARG A 73 9.33 -13.31 2.09
CA ARG A 73 9.38 -12.45 3.28
C ARG A 73 7.97 -12.17 3.83
N ILE A 74 7.00 -11.91 2.95
CA ILE A 74 5.59 -11.73 3.32
C ILE A 74 5.01 -13.02 3.93
N ASN A 75 5.29 -14.19 3.36
CA ASN A 75 4.88 -15.46 3.93
C ASN A 75 5.43 -15.68 5.34
N ASN A 76 6.68 -15.31 5.60
CA ASN A 76 7.30 -15.47 6.91
C ASN A 76 6.65 -14.57 7.96
N PHE A 77 6.32 -13.35 7.61
CA PHE A 77 5.71 -12.36 8.52
C PHE A 77 4.21 -12.60 8.71
N TRP A 78 3.46 -12.68 7.61
CA TRP A 78 1.98 -12.74 7.63
C TRP A 78 1.42 -14.16 7.72
N GLY A 79 2.22 -15.21 7.53
CA GLY A 79 1.78 -16.54 7.18
C GLY A 79 1.59 -16.67 5.67
N GLN A 80 0.71 -17.58 5.21
CA GLN A 80 0.47 -17.75 3.77
C GLN A 80 0.01 -16.43 3.14
N LYS A 81 0.75 -15.98 2.12
CA LYS A 81 0.41 -14.78 1.37
C LYS A 81 -0.89 -14.97 0.58
N THR A 82 -1.82 -14.04 0.73
CA THR A 82 -3.14 -14.07 0.08
C THR A 82 -3.27 -13.03 -1.01
N SER A 83 -2.56 -11.91 -0.90
CA SER A 83 -2.62 -10.83 -1.88
C SER A 83 -2.03 -11.21 -3.23
N ASN A 84 -2.61 -10.67 -4.31
CA ASN A 84 -2.13 -10.87 -5.67
C ASN A 84 -2.14 -9.55 -6.47
N PRO A 85 -1.28 -8.58 -6.11
CA PRO A 85 -1.28 -7.26 -6.74
C PRO A 85 -0.84 -7.30 -8.20
N LYS A 86 -1.24 -6.29 -8.97
CA LYS A 86 -0.61 -5.93 -10.24
C LYS A 86 0.66 -5.13 -9.94
N PHE A 87 1.69 -5.29 -10.76
CA PHE A 87 2.92 -4.51 -10.69
C PHE A 87 3.08 -3.69 -11.96
N ILE A 88 3.23 -2.38 -11.84
CA ILE A 88 3.55 -1.47 -12.95
C ILE A 88 5.01 -1.08 -12.80
N TYR A 89 5.86 -1.56 -13.72
CA TYR A 89 7.28 -1.26 -13.75
C TYR A 89 7.55 -0.08 -14.67
N CYS A 90 7.99 1.03 -14.09
CA CYS A 90 8.32 2.26 -14.79
C CYS A 90 9.83 2.43 -14.86
N ASP A 91 10.40 2.37 -16.05
CA ASP A 91 11.85 2.47 -16.32
C ASP A 91 12.33 3.91 -16.54
N ASN A 92 11.41 4.86 -16.57
CA ASN A 92 11.70 6.28 -16.69
C ASN A 92 10.74 7.12 -15.83
N GLU A 93 11.17 8.36 -15.56
CA GLU A 93 10.45 9.29 -14.69
C GLU A 93 9.10 9.72 -15.25
N ASP A 94 8.99 9.86 -16.57
CA ASP A 94 7.74 10.30 -17.22
C ASP A 94 6.63 9.25 -17.08
N ASP A 95 6.97 7.97 -17.28
CA ASP A 95 6.03 6.90 -17.03
C ASP A 95 5.69 6.79 -15.54
N PHE A 96 6.67 6.92 -14.66
CA PHE A 96 6.42 6.89 -13.22
C PHE A 96 5.45 8.00 -12.79
N LYS A 97 5.65 9.25 -13.22
CA LYS A 97 4.75 10.39 -12.95
C LYS A 97 3.32 10.18 -13.46
N LYS A 98 3.13 9.39 -14.51
CA LYS A 98 1.79 9.07 -15.02
C LYS A 98 1.00 8.17 -14.09
N TYR A 99 1.69 7.30 -13.35
CA TYR A 99 1.08 6.26 -12.53
C TYR A 99 1.29 6.47 -11.03
N CYS A 100 2.21 7.31 -10.61
CA CYS A 100 2.51 7.59 -9.21
C CYS A 100 2.09 8.99 -8.79
N VAL A 101 1.30 9.09 -7.71
CA VAL A 101 0.84 10.37 -7.13
C VAL A 101 1.97 11.14 -6.45
N ASN A 102 2.99 10.44 -5.95
CA ASN A 102 4.17 11.04 -5.33
C ASN A 102 5.43 10.67 -6.12
N PRO A 103 5.89 11.50 -7.08
CA PRO A 103 7.05 11.19 -7.90
C PRO A 103 8.37 11.07 -7.13
N SER A 104 8.43 11.55 -5.89
CA SER A 104 9.62 11.42 -5.02
C SER A 104 9.65 10.11 -4.23
N ALA A 105 8.58 9.32 -4.26
CA ALA A 105 8.57 8.00 -3.64
C ALA A 105 9.22 6.96 -4.57
N PRO A 106 9.87 5.91 -4.02
CA PRO A 106 10.41 4.82 -4.82
C PRO A 106 9.33 3.90 -5.38
N ALA A 107 8.16 3.87 -4.74
CA ALA A 107 7.00 3.08 -5.12
C ALA A 107 5.72 3.64 -4.50
N VAL A 108 4.56 3.17 -4.96
CA VAL A 108 3.26 3.44 -4.35
C VAL A 108 2.33 2.25 -4.55
N THR A 109 1.51 1.97 -3.54
CA THR A 109 0.46 0.95 -3.62
C THR A 109 -0.93 1.59 -3.61
N TYR A 110 -1.71 1.36 -4.66
CA TYR A 110 -3.13 1.72 -4.74
C TYR A 110 -4.01 0.54 -4.34
N LEU A 111 -5.00 0.79 -3.48
CA LEU A 111 -5.78 -0.25 -2.80
C LEU A 111 -7.32 -0.07 -2.92
N LYS A 112 -7.82 0.59 -3.98
CA LYS A 112 -9.27 0.82 -4.12
C LYS A 112 -10.01 -0.28 -4.87
N MET A 113 -9.47 -0.76 -5.99
CA MET A 113 -10.07 -1.80 -6.82
C MET A 113 -9.09 -2.97 -7.02
N GLY A 114 -8.72 -3.60 -5.92
CA GLY A 114 -7.58 -4.51 -5.87
C GLY A 114 -6.26 -3.76 -5.67
N ALA A 115 -5.20 -4.50 -5.39
CA ALA A 115 -3.90 -3.91 -5.17
C ALA A 115 -3.14 -3.70 -6.49
N VAL A 116 -2.62 -2.49 -6.69
CA VAL A 116 -1.72 -2.14 -7.79
C VAL A 116 -0.49 -1.47 -7.20
N ILE A 117 0.68 -2.04 -7.44
CA ILE A 117 1.98 -1.52 -6.98
C ILE A 117 2.70 -0.91 -8.19
N VAL A 118 3.00 0.37 -8.10
CA VAL A 118 3.80 1.10 -9.10
C VAL A 118 5.22 1.19 -8.61
N LEU A 119 6.18 0.75 -9.40
CA LEU A 119 7.59 0.66 -9.04
C LEU A 119 8.43 1.55 -9.94
N ARG A 120 9.35 2.28 -9.33
CA ARG A 120 10.39 3.06 -10.01
C ARG A 120 11.64 2.19 -10.17
N ALA A 121 12.09 2.02 -11.41
CA ALA A 121 13.12 1.04 -11.75
C ALA A 121 14.50 1.32 -11.13
N ASP A 122 14.88 2.59 -11.04
CA ASP A 122 16.18 3.06 -10.52
C ASP A 122 16.30 2.96 -8.99
N GLU A 123 15.18 2.91 -8.27
CA GLU A 123 15.16 2.80 -6.82
C GLU A 123 14.66 1.44 -6.31
N MET A 124 14.21 0.58 -7.22
CA MET A 124 13.60 -0.71 -6.89
C MET A 124 14.61 -1.67 -6.22
N ASN A 125 14.22 -2.17 -5.07
CA ASN A 125 14.96 -3.22 -4.36
C ASN A 125 13.98 -4.13 -3.58
N LEU A 126 14.52 -5.18 -2.97
CA LEU A 126 13.75 -6.17 -2.22
C LEU A 126 12.94 -5.55 -1.08
N ASP A 127 13.51 -4.59 -0.36
CA ASP A 127 12.88 -3.98 0.82
C ASP A 127 11.66 -3.13 0.44
N ILE A 128 11.80 -2.34 -0.64
CA ILE A 128 10.70 -1.53 -1.18
C ILE A 128 9.56 -2.43 -1.66
N ILE A 129 9.87 -3.50 -2.42
CA ILE A 129 8.83 -4.42 -2.91
C ILE A 129 8.14 -5.14 -1.74
N ALA A 130 8.89 -5.56 -0.72
CA ALA A 130 8.31 -6.22 0.45
C ALA A 130 7.45 -5.26 1.29
N HIS A 131 7.85 -3.98 1.40
CA HIS A 131 7.06 -2.94 2.01
C HIS A 131 5.70 -2.77 1.31
N GLU A 132 5.71 -2.58 0.00
CA GLU A 132 4.48 -2.40 -0.79
C GLU A 132 3.60 -3.66 -0.80
N LEU A 133 4.22 -4.85 -0.86
CA LEU A 133 3.49 -6.11 -0.72
C LEU A 133 2.84 -6.25 0.66
N SER A 134 3.44 -5.72 1.74
CA SER A 134 2.82 -5.73 3.07
C SER A 134 1.54 -4.90 3.11
N HIS A 135 1.51 -3.75 2.45
CA HIS A 135 0.28 -2.96 2.31
C HIS A 135 -0.80 -3.74 1.56
N ALA A 136 -0.44 -4.38 0.45
CA ALA A 136 -1.36 -5.20 -0.34
C ALA A 136 -1.89 -6.40 0.47
N GLU A 137 -1.03 -7.05 1.24
CA GLU A 137 -1.40 -8.20 2.08
C GLU A 137 -2.33 -7.80 3.20
N PHE A 138 -2.04 -6.70 3.90
CA PHE A 138 -2.91 -6.22 4.97
C PHE A 138 -4.30 -5.82 4.44
N TYR A 139 -4.33 -5.10 3.31
CA TYR A 139 -5.57 -4.75 2.64
C TYR A 139 -6.40 -5.99 2.26
N GLU A 140 -5.78 -7.02 1.69
CA GLU A 140 -6.46 -8.25 1.29
C GLU A 140 -7.10 -8.97 2.48
N ARG A 141 -6.43 -8.93 3.65
CA ARG A 141 -6.90 -9.61 4.86
C ARG A 141 -8.07 -8.94 5.57
N ILE A 142 -8.18 -7.61 5.48
CA ILE A 142 -9.23 -6.88 6.23
C ILE A 142 -10.23 -6.14 5.35
N GLY A 143 -9.95 -6.03 4.05
CA GLY A 143 -10.80 -5.39 3.06
C GLY A 143 -10.77 -3.87 3.05
N PHE A 144 -11.29 -3.29 1.96
CA PHE A 144 -11.25 -1.86 1.64
C PHE A 144 -11.72 -0.95 2.77
N TYR A 145 -12.90 -1.22 3.32
CA TYR A 145 -13.52 -0.32 4.30
C TYR A 145 -12.71 -0.24 5.60
N LYS A 146 -12.30 -1.39 6.14
CA LYS A 146 -11.54 -1.44 7.37
C LYS A 146 -10.16 -0.82 7.20
N PHE A 147 -9.46 -1.18 6.12
CA PHE A 147 -8.12 -0.64 5.82
C PHE A 147 -8.12 0.89 5.73
N ASN A 148 -9.09 1.49 5.05
CA ASN A 148 -9.10 2.93 4.81
C ASN A 148 -9.71 3.76 5.93
N TYR A 149 -10.69 3.21 6.68
CA TYR A 149 -11.49 4.01 7.62
C TYR A 149 -11.41 3.55 9.07
N LYS A 150 -10.84 2.37 9.34
CA LYS A 150 -10.79 1.83 10.71
C LYS A 150 -9.36 1.70 11.25
N ILE A 151 -8.38 1.56 10.38
CA ILE A 151 -6.98 1.37 10.78
C ILE A 151 -6.22 2.69 10.70
N PRO A 152 -5.55 3.14 11.79
CA PRO A 152 -4.73 4.35 11.75
C PRO A 152 -3.52 4.17 10.83
N SER A 153 -3.08 5.29 10.23
CA SER A 153 -1.99 5.31 9.26
C SER A 153 -0.68 4.78 9.83
N TRP A 154 -0.34 5.17 11.06
CA TRP A 154 0.89 4.71 11.70
C TRP A 154 0.98 3.19 11.80
N PHE A 155 -0.16 2.51 12.06
CA PHE A 155 -0.18 1.05 12.18
C PHE A 155 -0.01 0.37 10.81
N LYS A 156 -0.66 0.89 9.75
CA LYS A 156 -0.50 0.40 8.38
C LYS A 156 0.96 0.48 7.94
N HIS A 157 1.59 1.64 8.13
CA HIS A 157 2.99 1.84 7.79
C HIS A 157 3.92 1.06 8.70
N GLY A 158 3.65 1.00 10.00
CA GLY A 158 4.44 0.21 10.94
C GLY A 158 4.50 -1.28 10.60
N LEU A 159 3.37 -1.88 10.18
CA LEU A 159 3.33 -3.27 9.68
C LEU A 159 4.12 -3.43 8.38
N ALA A 160 4.00 -2.52 7.43
CA ALA A 160 4.76 -2.56 6.18
C ALA A 160 6.27 -2.47 6.43
N MET A 161 6.68 -1.60 7.36
CA MET A 161 8.06 -1.41 7.77
C MET A 161 8.70 -2.65 8.44
N GLN A 162 7.93 -3.61 8.94
CA GLN A 162 8.51 -4.88 9.44
C GLN A 162 9.18 -5.71 8.33
N ASN A 163 8.79 -5.48 7.08
CA ASN A 163 9.36 -6.14 5.91
C ASN A 163 10.35 -5.27 5.12
N ASP A 164 10.64 -4.07 5.62
CA ASP A 164 11.65 -3.15 5.09
C ASP A 164 12.89 -3.19 5.98
N TYR A 165 13.97 -3.79 5.49
CA TYR A 165 15.22 -4.01 6.26
C TYR A 165 16.31 -3.00 5.90
N ARG A 166 15.97 -1.92 5.18
CA ARG A 166 16.94 -0.86 4.91
C ARG A 166 17.50 -0.31 6.22
N ASP A 167 18.83 -0.29 6.32
CA ASP A 167 19.52 0.12 7.55
C ASP A 167 19.16 1.55 7.98
N TYR A 168 18.83 2.40 7.03
CA TYR A 168 18.34 3.75 7.29
C TYR A 168 17.17 3.80 8.30
N TYR A 169 16.32 2.78 8.33
CA TYR A 169 15.18 2.63 9.25
C TYR A 169 15.46 1.68 10.43
N SER A 170 16.74 1.48 10.77
CA SER A 170 17.12 0.62 11.89
C SER A 170 16.83 1.28 13.26
N ASP A 171 16.70 0.43 14.29
CA ASP A 171 16.55 0.91 15.67
C ASP A 171 17.77 1.74 16.11
N ASN A 172 18.97 1.44 15.62
CA ASN A 172 20.17 2.21 15.93
C ASN A 172 20.06 3.66 15.42
N ASN A 173 19.56 3.83 14.19
CA ASN A 173 19.33 5.15 13.63
C ASN A 173 18.18 5.88 14.33
N LEU A 174 17.10 5.17 14.70
CA LEU A 174 16.03 5.75 15.50
C LEU A 174 16.55 6.23 16.84
N LYS A 175 17.33 5.40 17.54
CA LYS A 175 17.95 5.74 18.82
C LYS A 175 18.82 6.99 18.73
N ALA A 176 19.64 7.11 17.69
CA ALA A 176 20.48 8.28 17.45
C ALA A 176 19.66 9.56 17.20
N LYS A 177 18.59 9.46 16.38
CA LYS A 177 17.74 10.59 15.99
C LYS A 177 16.79 11.05 17.10
N SER A 178 16.48 10.21 18.08
CA SER A 178 15.49 10.46 19.13
C SER A 178 16.10 10.62 20.55
N ASP A 179 17.38 10.88 20.66
CA ASP A 179 18.09 10.94 21.95
C ASP A 179 17.77 9.71 22.84
N ASN A 180 18.18 8.53 22.37
CA ASN A 180 17.93 7.27 23.06
C ASN A 180 16.44 7.02 23.34
N PHE A 181 15.60 7.22 22.33
CA PHE A 181 14.12 7.05 22.37
C PHE A 181 13.37 8.03 23.28
N LYS A 182 14.02 9.10 23.80
CA LYS A 182 13.34 10.09 24.65
C LYS A 182 12.43 11.03 23.87
N ASN A 183 12.82 11.37 22.64
CA ASN A 183 12.14 12.32 21.77
C ASN A 183 11.43 11.63 20.60
N LEU A 184 10.67 10.57 20.88
CA LEU A 184 9.86 9.91 19.86
C LEU A 184 8.59 10.73 19.57
N PRO A 185 8.12 10.80 18.33
CA PRO A 185 6.79 11.29 18.02
C PRO A 185 5.72 10.48 18.78
N ASP A 186 4.66 11.14 19.21
CA ASP A 186 3.45 10.43 19.66
C ASP A 186 2.75 9.81 18.46
N ILE A 187 3.33 8.71 17.96
CA ILE A 187 2.91 8.07 16.73
C ILE A 187 1.48 7.55 16.82
N LYS A 188 1.01 7.16 18.02
CA LYS A 188 -0.33 6.62 18.24
C LYS A 188 -1.42 7.67 18.06
N SER A 189 -1.09 8.97 18.17
CA SER A 189 -2.01 10.07 17.85
C SER A 189 -2.20 10.28 16.35
N ILE A 190 -1.31 9.78 15.49
CA ILE A 190 -1.34 9.93 14.03
C ILE A 190 -2.33 8.93 13.42
N LYS A 191 -3.54 9.39 13.13
CA LYS A 191 -4.61 8.50 12.62
C LYS A 191 -4.72 8.47 11.09
N SER A 192 -4.32 9.54 10.39
CA SER A 192 -4.48 9.69 8.94
C SER A 192 -3.14 9.79 8.19
N ASP A 193 -3.16 9.45 6.90
CA ASP A 193 -1.99 9.61 6.04
C ASP A 193 -1.56 11.08 5.94
N ARG A 194 -2.53 12.02 5.92
CA ARG A 194 -2.23 13.46 5.95
C ARG A 194 -1.39 13.85 7.18
N GLN A 195 -1.70 13.31 8.35
CA GLN A 195 -0.91 13.56 9.56
C GLN A 195 0.44 12.85 9.51
N PHE A 196 0.47 11.62 8.98
CA PHE A 196 1.68 10.80 8.90
C PHE A 196 2.76 11.44 8.02
N TYR A 197 2.34 12.06 6.90
CA TYR A 197 3.22 12.74 5.95
C TYR A 197 3.37 14.24 6.20
N ALA A 198 2.78 14.77 7.27
CA ALA A 198 2.88 16.19 7.60
C ALA A 198 4.29 16.56 8.11
N GLY A 199 4.71 17.81 7.84
CA GLY A 199 5.99 18.31 8.32
C GLY A 199 7.14 18.15 7.32
N SER A 200 8.38 18.09 7.83
CA SER A 200 9.57 17.93 7.01
C SER A 200 9.78 16.47 6.59
N PHE A 201 10.70 16.27 5.64
CA PHE A 201 11.13 14.93 5.25
C PHE A 201 11.70 14.14 6.45
N GLU A 202 12.48 14.80 7.30
CA GLU A 202 13.06 14.20 8.52
C GLU A 202 11.97 13.76 9.48
N GLN A 203 10.90 14.57 9.65
CA GLN A 203 9.76 14.22 10.50
C GLN A 203 9.03 12.99 9.94
N MET A 204 8.81 12.94 8.64
CA MET A 204 8.19 11.78 7.99
C MET A 204 9.03 10.51 8.21
N ILE A 205 10.35 10.60 8.06
CA ILE A 205 11.25 9.47 8.31
C ILE A 205 11.18 9.03 9.77
N LEU A 206 11.15 9.98 10.71
CA LEU A 206 11.04 9.68 12.13
C LEU A 206 9.69 9.00 12.46
N ASN A 207 8.60 9.40 11.78
CA ASN A 207 7.31 8.73 11.89
C ASN A 207 7.38 7.27 11.42
N TYR A 208 8.02 6.98 10.28
CA TYR A 208 8.24 5.62 9.80
C TYR A 208 9.04 4.77 10.78
N MET A 209 10.15 5.32 11.28
CA MET A 209 11.02 4.60 12.22
C MET A 209 10.31 4.33 13.55
N THR A 210 9.56 5.31 14.06
CA THR A 210 8.79 5.15 15.30
C THR A 210 7.66 4.16 15.13
N ALA A 211 6.93 4.21 14.02
CA ALA A 211 5.88 3.24 13.71
C ALA A 211 6.45 1.81 13.58
N LYS A 212 7.62 1.66 12.93
CA LYS A 212 8.35 0.38 12.87
C LYS A 212 8.69 -0.14 14.26
N HIS A 213 9.24 0.72 15.10
CA HIS A 213 9.64 0.38 16.48
C HIS A 213 8.43 -0.05 17.34
N GLU A 214 7.34 0.70 17.28
CA GLU A 214 6.10 0.38 18.01
C GLU A 214 5.53 -0.97 17.58
N ILE A 215 5.46 -1.24 16.28
CA ILE A 215 4.97 -2.53 15.80
C ILE A 215 5.93 -3.67 16.15
N LYS A 216 7.24 -3.47 16.06
CA LYS A 216 8.23 -4.47 16.48
C LYS A 216 8.04 -4.89 17.94
N ASN A 217 7.77 -3.93 18.83
CA ASN A 217 7.55 -4.20 20.26
C ASN A 217 6.19 -4.87 20.54
N TRP A 218 5.18 -4.57 19.72
CA TRP A 218 3.85 -5.16 19.84
C TRP A 218 3.75 -6.54 19.21
N TYR A 219 4.46 -6.75 18.10
CA TYR A 219 4.26 -7.89 17.21
C TYR A 219 4.67 -9.22 17.85
N THR A 220 3.73 -10.14 17.86
CA THR A 220 3.97 -11.58 17.74
C THR A 220 3.02 -12.12 16.68
N LYS A 221 3.28 -13.31 16.15
CA LYS A 221 2.41 -13.91 15.13
C LYS A 221 1.00 -14.16 15.68
N GLU A 222 0.91 -14.53 16.95
CA GLU A 222 -0.34 -14.77 17.68
C GLU A 222 -1.12 -13.46 17.83
N LYS A 223 -0.47 -12.36 18.24
CA LYS A 223 -1.09 -11.03 18.35
C LYS A 223 -1.59 -10.53 17.01
N LEU A 224 -0.79 -10.66 15.94
CA LEU A 224 -1.23 -10.26 14.60
C LEU A 224 -2.46 -11.06 14.15
N ASN A 225 -2.45 -12.38 14.31
CA ASN A 225 -3.58 -13.23 13.93
C ASN A 225 -4.84 -12.90 14.74
N LYS A 226 -4.68 -12.67 16.04
CA LYS A 226 -5.78 -12.26 16.92
C LYS A 226 -6.34 -10.90 16.51
N PHE A 227 -5.46 -9.93 16.26
CA PHE A 227 -5.84 -8.60 15.76
C PHE A 227 -6.66 -8.69 14.46
N LEU A 228 -6.20 -9.48 13.48
CA LEU A 228 -6.92 -9.67 12.22
C LEU A 228 -8.31 -10.30 12.44
N THR A 229 -8.40 -11.27 13.34
CA THR A 229 -9.67 -11.91 13.70
C THR A 229 -10.63 -10.91 14.35
N ASP A 230 -10.14 -10.12 15.29
CA ASP A 230 -10.93 -9.13 16.03
C ASP A 230 -11.42 -8.00 15.12
N ILE A 231 -10.54 -7.46 14.27
CA ILE A 231 -10.94 -6.47 13.25
C ILE A 231 -11.98 -7.06 12.28
N ASN A 232 -11.82 -8.32 11.89
CA ASN A 232 -12.77 -8.97 10.98
C ASN A 232 -14.10 -9.29 11.63
N SER A 233 -14.14 -9.51 12.94
CA SER A 233 -15.38 -9.66 13.71
C SER A 233 -16.11 -8.34 14.00
N GLY A 234 -15.49 -7.19 13.68
CA GLY A 234 -16.11 -5.87 13.82
C GLY A 234 -15.67 -5.06 15.04
N LYS A 235 -14.67 -5.53 15.82
CA LYS A 235 -14.09 -4.73 16.89
C LYS A 235 -13.42 -3.46 16.35
N THR A 236 -13.33 -2.45 17.17
CA THR A 236 -12.57 -1.23 16.89
C THR A 236 -11.07 -1.53 16.85
N PHE A 237 -10.29 -0.60 16.29
CA PHE A 237 -8.84 -0.72 16.27
C PHE A 237 -8.27 -0.83 17.70
N ASP A 238 -8.71 0.03 18.60
CA ASP A 238 -8.19 0.09 19.97
C ASP A 238 -8.50 -1.21 20.73
N GLU A 239 -9.72 -1.74 20.65
CA GLU A 239 -10.10 -3.04 21.23
C GLU A 239 -9.28 -4.22 20.69
N ALA A 240 -8.88 -4.17 19.41
CA ALA A 240 -8.11 -5.24 18.79
C ALA A 240 -6.60 -5.12 19.03
N PHE A 241 -6.10 -3.90 19.24
CA PHE A 241 -4.67 -3.62 19.40
C PHE A 241 -4.18 -3.77 20.86
N GLU A 242 -5.01 -3.43 21.84
CA GLU A 242 -4.64 -3.42 23.28
C GLU A 242 -4.59 -4.81 23.93
N GLN A 243 -4.78 -5.89 23.18
CA GLN A 243 -4.85 -7.26 23.71
C GLN A 243 -3.53 -8.01 23.68
#